data_be259ae79903323968095d9fae509329
#
_entry.id   be259ae79903323968095d9fae509329
#
_cell.length_a   1.000
_cell.length_b   1.000
_cell.length_c   1.000
_cell.angle_alpha   90.00
_cell.angle_beta   90.00
_cell.angle_gamma   90.00
#
_symmetry.space_group_name_H-M   'P 1'
#
loop_
_entity.id
_entity.type
_entity.pdbx_description
1 polymer ?
#
loop_
_entity_poly.entity_id
_entity_poly.type
_entity_poly.pdbx_seq_one_letter_code
_entity_poly.pdbx_strand_id
1 'polypeptide(L)'
;MPRLLVFAAALVLVAALAVAGCGSAETVTTTVSESETTTVTETETATETVAAPAAGLPEPVAETHAGLLQAAESGDYEALRPFIPDQFSYTFGGPVEGGPIAYWQLVERESDERPIEILARILRLPYTLSNGTYIWPFAYDKQPEDLTAHERELLGEFAEHFGAGSGYLGWRAGIEPNGTWSFFIAGD
;
A
#
# COMPACT_ATOMS: atom_id res chain seq x y z
N MET A 1 -20.99 -36.97 22.13
CA MET A 1 -21.57 -36.16 23.24
C MET A 1 -21.51 -34.70 22.80
N PRO A 2 -22.64 -34.08 22.45
CA PRO A 2 -22.68 -32.72 22.00
C PRO A 2 -22.88 -31.76 23.17
N ARG A 3 -22.16 -30.66 23.19
CA ARG A 3 -22.45 -29.55 24.08
C ARG A 3 -22.90 -28.35 23.26
N LEU A 4 -24.22 -28.17 23.25
CA LEU A 4 -24.92 -26.96 22.86
C LEU A 4 -24.62 -25.89 23.91
N LEU A 5 -24.22 -24.68 23.47
CA LEU A 5 -24.26 -23.47 24.28
C LEU A 5 -24.98 -22.38 23.49
N VAL A 6 -26.17 -22.14 23.94
CA VAL A 6 -27.06 -21.02 23.55
C VAL A 6 -26.58 -19.77 24.25
N PHE A 7 -26.37 -18.66 23.55
CA PHE A 7 -26.29 -17.35 24.15
C PHE A 7 -27.28 -16.37 23.52
N ALA A 8 -28.00 -15.77 24.44
CA ALA A 8 -29.17 -14.95 24.25
C ALA A 8 -28.88 -13.57 23.65
N ALA A 9 -29.86 -13.10 22.90
CA ALA A 9 -29.99 -11.73 22.41
C ALA A 9 -30.20 -10.73 23.56
N ALA A 10 -29.51 -9.59 23.51
CA ALA A 10 -29.85 -8.39 24.26
C ALA A 10 -30.12 -7.25 23.28
N LEU A 11 -31.39 -6.91 23.19
CA LEU A 11 -31.96 -5.77 22.47
C LEU A 11 -31.82 -4.52 23.36
N VAL A 12 -31.12 -3.49 22.94
CA VAL A 12 -31.14 -2.18 23.59
C VAL A 12 -31.73 -1.15 22.64
N LEU A 13 -32.89 -0.71 23.02
CA LEU A 13 -33.69 0.34 22.42
C LEU A 13 -33.24 1.68 23.04
N VAL A 14 -32.79 2.67 22.25
CA VAL A 14 -32.57 4.04 22.72
C VAL A 14 -33.38 4.99 21.89
N ALA A 15 -34.18 5.75 22.62
CA ALA A 15 -35.20 6.68 22.15
C ALA A 15 -34.64 7.99 21.58
N ALA A 16 -35.32 8.50 20.57
CA ALA A 16 -35.17 9.83 20.02
C ALA A 16 -35.66 10.93 20.95
N LEU A 17 -34.90 12.02 21.06
CA LEU A 17 -35.42 13.32 21.53
C LEU A 17 -35.20 14.35 20.41
N ALA A 18 -36.33 14.80 19.87
CA ALA A 18 -36.42 15.99 19.02
C ALA A 18 -36.58 17.24 19.91
N VAL A 19 -35.77 18.26 19.64
CA VAL A 19 -36.01 19.62 20.14
C VAL A 19 -36.10 20.57 18.97
N ALA A 20 -37.30 21.06 18.72
CA ALA A 20 -37.58 22.17 17.83
C ALA A 20 -37.35 23.48 18.56
N GLY A 21 -36.61 24.40 17.96
CA GLY A 21 -36.44 25.78 18.43
C GLY A 21 -36.56 26.74 17.26
N CYS A 22 -37.73 27.34 17.10
CA CYS A 22 -37.98 28.54 16.29
C CYS A 22 -37.47 29.77 17.02
N GLY A 23 -36.74 30.66 16.33
CA GLY A 23 -36.34 31.96 16.83
C GLY A 23 -36.18 32.93 15.65
N SER A 24 -36.99 33.97 15.70
CA SER A 24 -37.31 34.98 14.69
C SER A 24 -36.18 35.90 14.29
N ALA A 25 -36.34 36.47 13.08
CA ALA A 25 -35.53 37.48 12.45
C ALA A 25 -35.47 38.80 13.21
N GLU A 26 -34.29 39.44 13.24
CA GLU A 26 -34.18 40.91 13.30
C GLU A 26 -33.04 41.36 12.41
N THR A 27 -33.41 42.20 11.46
CA THR A 27 -32.51 42.90 10.55
C THR A 27 -31.95 44.13 11.27
N VAL A 28 -30.65 44.20 11.47
CA VAL A 28 -29.95 45.46 11.76
C VAL A 28 -28.83 45.67 10.76
N THR A 29 -29.04 46.66 9.91
CA THR A 29 -28.03 47.22 9.04
C THR A 29 -27.14 48.17 9.84
N THR A 30 -25.85 47.87 9.95
CA THR A 30 -24.85 48.86 10.36
C THR A 30 -23.58 48.65 9.54
N THR A 31 -23.32 49.60 8.68
CA THR A 31 -22.08 49.76 7.92
C THR A 31 -21.01 50.32 8.84
N VAL A 32 -19.93 49.65 9.06
CA VAL A 32 -18.64 50.21 9.46
C VAL A 32 -17.51 49.46 8.78
N SER A 33 -16.77 50.17 7.93
CA SER A 33 -15.46 49.76 7.43
C SER A 33 -14.45 49.80 8.56
N GLU A 34 -13.74 48.69 8.78
CA GLU A 34 -12.34 48.80 9.19
C GLU A 34 -11.64 47.47 8.87
N SER A 35 -10.53 47.58 8.11
CA SER A 35 -9.66 46.49 7.74
C SER A 35 -8.87 46.01 8.96
N GLU A 36 -9.17 44.82 9.47
CA GLU A 36 -8.20 44.07 10.29
C GLU A 36 -7.84 42.78 9.58
N THR A 37 -6.59 42.77 9.11
CA THR A 37 -5.95 41.56 8.58
C THR A 37 -5.71 40.60 9.73
N THR A 38 -6.65 39.69 9.96
CA THR A 38 -6.45 38.57 10.88
C THR A 38 -5.69 37.51 10.10
N THR A 39 -4.38 37.41 10.33
CA THR A 39 -3.56 36.29 9.89
C THR A 39 -4.01 35.06 10.66
N VAL A 40 -4.91 34.28 10.10
CA VAL A 40 -5.22 32.95 10.58
C VAL A 40 -4.03 32.07 10.18
N THR A 41 -3.17 31.78 11.14
CA THR A 41 -2.18 30.71 11.01
C THR A 41 -2.97 29.41 11.11
N GLU A 42 -3.45 28.89 9.98
CA GLU A 42 -3.85 27.50 9.89
C GLU A 42 -2.60 26.66 10.11
N THR A 43 -2.52 26.06 11.30
CA THR A 43 -1.63 24.94 11.52
C THR A 43 -2.23 23.78 10.75
N GLU A 44 -1.87 23.63 9.47
CA GLU A 44 -2.08 22.38 8.76
C GLU A 44 -1.35 21.29 9.53
N THR A 45 -2.12 20.52 10.30
CA THR A 45 -1.70 19.21 10.73
C THR A 45 -1.61 18.40 9.43
N ALA A 46 -0.40 18.28 8.89
CA ALA A 46 -0.13 17.42 7.75
C ALA A 46 -0.50 15.99 8.17
N THR A 47 -1.73 15.60 7.87
CA THR A 47 -2.11 14.20 7.83
C THR A 47 -1.35 13.65 6.64
N GLU A 48 -0.22 12.98 6.89
CA GLU A 48 0.56 12.30 5.88
C GLU A 48 -0.34 11.21 5.28
N THR A 49 -1.05 11.57 4.23
CA THR A 49 -1.93 10.66 3.50
C THR A 49 -1.03 9.78 2.66
N VAL A 50 -0.88 8.52 3.06
CA VAL A 50 -0.21 7.52 2.22
C VAL A 50 -0.92 7.47 0.87
N ALA A 51 -0.18 7.73 -0.21
CA ALA A 51 -0.74 7.81 -1.55
C ALA A 51 -1.38 6.47 -1.97
N ALA A 52 -2.41 6.54 -2.81
CA ALA A 52 -2.98 5.32 -3.40
C ALA A 52 -1.92 4.57 -4.24
N PRO A 53 -2.04 3.23 -4.40
CA PRO A 53 -1.01 2.36 -5.01
C PRO A 53 -0.45 2.83 -6.35
N ALA A 54 -1.27 3.50 -7.15
CA ALA A 54 -0.90 3.99 -8.50
C ALA A 54 -1.06 5.50 -8.67
N ALA A 55 -1.32 6.26 -7.58
CA ALA A 55 -1.51 7.70 -7.69
C ALA A 55 -0.20 8.42 -8.08
N GLY A 56 -0.25 9.24 -9.12
CA GLY A 56 0.89 10.05 -9.54
C GLY A 56 1.98 9.30 -10.32
N LEU A 57 1.74 8.04 -10.73
CA LEU A 57 2.67 7.30 -11.58
C LEU A 57 2.73 7.91 -12.99
N PRO A 58 3.91 7.96 -13.64
CA PRO A 58 4.02 8.19 -15.08
C PRO A 58 3.27 7.10 -15.87
N GLU A 59 2.74 7.46 -17.04
CA GLU A 59 1.95 6.55 -17.88
C GLU A 59 2.63 5.19 -18.14
N PRO A 60 3.93 5.10 -18.54
CA PRO A 60 4.57 3.81 -18.76
C PRO A 60 4.66 2.94 -17.50
N VAL A 61 4.88 3.58 -16.34
CA VAL A 61 4.94 2.89 -15.04
C VAL A 61 3.55 2.39 -14.63
N ALA A 62 2.53 3.24 -14.82
CA ALA A 62 1.14 2.89 -14.51
C ALA A 62 0.63 1.72 -15.38
N GLU A 63 0.96 1.70 -16.67
CA GLU A 63 0.63 0.59 -17.59
C GLU A 63 1.28 -0.72 -17.15
N THR A 64 2.59 -0.70 -16.86
CA THR A 64 3.30 -1.89 -16.40
C THR A 64 2.79 -2.36 -15.05
N HIS A 65 2.57 -1.44 -14.10
CA HIS A 65 1.99 -1.77 -12.79
C HIS A 65 0.63 -2.46 -12.93
N ALA A 66 -0.29 -1.90 -13.75
CA ALA A 66 -1.60 -2.49 -13.98
C ALA A 66 -1.52 -3.88 -14.63
N GLY A 67 -0.64 -4.04 -15.63
CA GLY A 67 -0.41 -5.32 -16.30
C GLY A 67 0.16 -6.38 -15.37
N LEU A 68 1.16 -6.02 -14.55
CA LEU A 68 1.75 -6.92 -13.54
C LEU A 68 0.73 -7.33 -12.48
N LEU A 69 -0.08 -6.37 -11.99
CA LEU A 69 -1.12 -6.66 -11.02
C LEU A 69 -2.15 -7.64 -11.59
N GLN A 70 -2.62 -7.40 -12.81
CA GLN A 70 -3.56 -8.30 -13.48
C GLN A 70 -2.96 -9.70 -13.68
N ALA A 71 -1.70 -9.78 -14.14
CA ALA A 71 -1.00 -11.05 -14.33
C ALA A 71 -0.84 -11.81 -13.00
N ALA A 72 -0.43 -11.12 -11.94
CA ALA A 72 -0.25 -11.72 -10.62
C ALA A 72 -1.59 -12.19 -10.01
N GLU A 73 -2.67 -11.44 -10.20
CA GLU A 73 -4.03 -11.82 -9.75
C GLU A 73 -4.59 -13.05 -10.48
N SER A 74 -4.11 -13.36 -11.69
CA SER A 74 -4.50 -14.58 -12.39
C SER A 74 -3.94 -15.86 -11.74
N GLY A 75 -2.90 -15.73 -10.93
CA GLY A 75 -2.18 -16.87 -10.33
C GLY A 75 -1.33 -17.67 -11.33
N ASP A 76 -1.26 -17.22 -12.59
CA ASP A 76 -0.44 -17.87 -13.63
C ASP A 76 0.89 -17.17 -13.80
N TYR A 77 1.98 -17.84 -13.41
CA TYR A 77 3.34 -17.32 -13.58
C TYR A 77 3.70 -17.01 -15.05
N GLU A 78 3.14 -17.73 -16.00
CA GLU A 78 3.39 -17.48 -17.42
C GLU A 78 2.82 -16.15 -17.90
N ALA A 79 1.78 -15.64 -17.24
CA ALA A 79 1.24 -14.31 -17.51
C ALA A 79 2.22 -13.18 -17.18
N LEU A 80 3.23 -13.42 -16.33
CA LEU A 80 4.28 -12.46 -16.00
C LEU A 80 5.39 -12.40 -17.07
N ARG A 81 5.53 -13.44 -17.90
CA ARG A 81 6.62 -13.56 -18.89
C ARG A 81 6.78 -12.35 -19.82
N PRO A 82 5.72 -11.72 -20.34
CA PRO A 82 5.86 -10.56 -21.23
C PRO A 82 6.50 -9.34 -20.57
N PHE A 83 6.49 -9.27 -19.24
CA PHE A 83 7.03 -8.14 -18.46
C PHE A 83 8.48 -8.35 -18.03
N ILE A 84 9.03 -9.56 -18.17
CA ILE A 84 10.39 -9.91 -17.72
C ILE A 84 11.39 -9.54 -18.82
N PRO A 85 12.24 -8.51 -18.62
CA PRO A 85 13.28 -8.17 -19.58
C PRO A 85 14.49 -9.12 -19.47
N ASP A 86 15.41 -9.06 -20.44
CA ASP A 86 16.64 -9.85 -20.46
C ASP A 86 17.51 -9.62 -19.20
N GLN A 87 17.50 -8.38 -18.69
CA GLN A 87 18.21 -8.02 -17.46
C GLN A 87 17.18 -7.79 -16.34
N PHE A 88 16.89 -8.85 -15.62
CA PHE A 88 15.91 -8.85 -14.53
C PHE A 88 16.51 -9.44 -13.27
N SER A 89 16.37 -8.72 -12.14
CA SER A 89 16.86 -9.19 -10.84
C SER A 89 15.74 -9.90 -10.07
N TYR A 90 15.95 -11.17 -9.75
CA TYR A 90 14.98 -12.02 -9.03
C TYR A 90 15.59 -12.85 -7.89
N THR A 91 16.90 -12.80 -7.75
CA THR A 91 17.66 -13.47 -6.68
C THR A 91 18.97 -12.73 -6.43
N PHE A 92 19.50 -12.79 -5.22
CA PHE A 92 20.84 -12.30 -4.88
C PHE A 92 21.94 -13.31 -5.23
N GLY A 93 21.55 -14.54 -5.56
CA GLY A 93 22.45 -15.57 -6.09
C GLY A 93 22.72 -15.44 -7.58
N GLY A 94 23.38 -16.42 -8.16
CA GLY A 94 23.53 -16.52 -9.60
C GLY A 94 22.21 -16.86 -10.30
N PRO A 95 22.17 -16.76 -11.65
CA PRO A 95 20.96 -17.10 -12.40
C PRO A 95 20.58 -18.59 -12.18
N VAL A 96 19.28 -18.82 -12.02
CA VAL A 96 18.69 -20.15 -11.84
C VAL A 96 18.27 -20.68 -13.21
N GLU A 97 18.48 -21.99 -13.43
CA GLU A 97 18.01 -22.66 -14.65
C GLU A 97 16.49 -22.49 -14.81
N GLY A 98 16.04 -22.06 -15.98
CA GLY A 98 14.64 -21.74 -16.25
C GLY A 98 14.23 -20.31 -15.89
N GLY A 99 15.15 -19.51 -15.31
CA GLY A 99 14.97 -18.09 -15.04
C GLY A 99 14.00 -17.75 -13.91
N PRO A 100 13.46 -16.51 -13.88
CA PRO A 100 12.67 -16.01 -12.76
C PRO A 100 11.43 -16.86 -12.43
N ILE A 101 10.69 -17.28 -13.45
CA ILE A 101 9.46 -18.08 -13.26
C ILE A 101 9.78 -19.42 -12.60
N ALA A 102 10.81 -20.12 -13.09
CA ALA A 102 11.23 -21.39 -12.49
C ALA A 102 11.71 -21.21 -11.04
N TYR A 103 12.40 -20.09 -10.76
CA TYR A 103 12.81 -19.74 -9.39
C TYR A 103 11.63 -19.52 -8.46
N TRP A 104 10.64 -18.71 -8.85
CA TRP A 104 9.47 -18.44 -8.01
C TRP A 104 8.63 -19.69 -7.77
N GLN A 105 8.47 -20.54 -8.79
CA GLN A 105 7.83 -21.85 -8.65
C GLN A 105 8.63 -22.80 -7.74
N LEU A 106 9.96 -22.67 -7.70
CA LEU A 106 10.80 -23.42 -6.76
C LEU A 106 10.56 -22.94 -5.33
N VAL A 107 10.58 -21.63 -5.10
CA VAL A 107 10.27 -21.02 -3.79
C VAL A 107 8.90 -21.52 -3.28
N GLU A 108 7.87 -21.49 -4.12
CA GLU A 108 6.52 -21.97 -3.76
C GLU A 108 6.48 -23.45 -3.41
N ARG A 109 7.33 -24.28 -4.04
CA ARG A 109 7.40 -25.72 -3.72
C ARG A 109 8.20 -26.03 -2.46
N GLU A 110 9.19 -25.20 -2.12
CA GLU A 110 10.15 -25.48 -1.04
C GLU A 110 9.85 -24.68 0.24
N SER A 111 8.93 -23.73 0.18
CA SER A 111 8.51 -22.90 1.32
C SER A 111 6.99 -22.71 1.35
N ASP A 112 6.49 -22.06 2.38
CA ASP A 112 5.08 -21.63 2.48
C ASP A 112 4.80 -20.32 1.73
N GLU A 113 5.83 -19.73 1.08
CA GLU A 113 5.70 -18.49 0.33
C GLU A 113 5.08 -18.74 -1.05
N ARG A 114 4.25 -17.80 -1.48
CA ARG A 114 3.62 -17.77 -2.80
C ARG A 114 3.99 -16.48 -3.52
N PRO A 115 5.13 -16.45 -4.22
CA PRO A 115 5.66 -15.22 -4.82
C PRO A 115 4.65 -14.48 -5.70
N ILE A 116 3.83 -15.18 -6.49
CA ILE A 116 2.84 -14.54 -7.36
C ILE A 116 1.72 -13.85 -6.55
N GLU A 117 1.25 -14.47 -5.48
CA GLU A 117 0.25 -13.88 -4.58
C GLU A 117 0.84 -12.69 -3.80
N ILE A 118 2.11 -12.81 -3.38
CA ILE A 118 2.86 -11.74 -2.72
C ILE A 118 3.01 -10.55 -3.67
N LEU A 119 3.37 -10.78 -4.94
CA LEU A 119 3.47 -9.73 -5.96
C LEU A 119 2.14 -8.97 -6.09
N ALA A 120 1.01 -9.68 -6.22
CA ALA A 120 -0.30 -9.07 -6.30
C ALA A 120 -0.62 -8.22 -5.06
N ARG A 121 -0.19 -8.64 -3.88
CA ARG A 121 -0.44 -7.94 -2.62
C ARG A 121 0.43 -6.70 -2.46
N ILE A 122 1.73 -6.79 -2.73
CA ILE A 122 2.62 -5.63 -2.60
C ILE A 122 2.29 -4.54 -3.64
N LEU A 123 1.89 -4.91 -4.87
CA LEU A 123 1.46 -3.95 -5.89
C LEU A 123 0.17 -3.20 -5.53
N ARG A 124 -0.63 -3.68 -4.59
CA ARG A 124 -1.78 -2.96 -4.03
C ARG A 124 -1.43 -1.98 -2.91
N LEU A 125 -0.19 -2.03 -2.42
CA LEU A 125 0.31 -1.07 -1.45
C LEU A 125 0.80 0.20 -2.16
N PRO A 126 0.95 1.32 -1.46
CA PRO A 126 1.64 2.48 -1.98
C PRO A 126 3.10 2.15 -2.36
N TYR A 127 3.65 2.95 -3.26
CA TYR A 127 5.05 2.84 -3.66
C TYR A 127 5.93 3.91 -2.97
N THR A 128 7.24 3.72 -3.08
CA THR A 128 8.24 4.78 -2.87
C THR A 128 9.03 5.02 -4.16
N LEU A 129 9.59 6.21 -4.31
CA LEU A 129 10.51 6.53 -5.41
C LEU A 129 11.93 6.58 -4.83
N SER A 130 12.74 5.59 -5.15
CA SER A 130 14.11 5.50 -4.67
C SER A 130 15.09 5.36 -5.84
N ASN A 131 16.09 6.25 -5.89
CA ASN A 131 17.09 6.30 -6.97
C ASN A 131 16.51 6.31 -8.40
N GLY A 132 15.33 6.89 -8.58
CA GLY A 132 14.65 6.96 -9.87
C GLY A 132 13.77 5.76 -10.20
N THR A 133 13.74 4.72 -9.39
CA THR A 133 12.91 3.52 -9.56
C THR A 133 11.67 3.61 -8.67
N TYR A 134 10.51 3.26 -9.20
CA TYR A 134 9.26 3.12 -8.46
C TYR A 134 9.23 1.75 -7.81
N ILE A 135 9.20 1.69 -6.46
CA ILE A 135 9.38 0.44 -5.71
C ILE A 135 8.18 0.17 -4.82
N TRP A 136 7.64 -1.04 -4.88
CA TRP A 136 6.60 -1.58 -4.01
C TRP A 136 7.19 -2.64 -3.08
N PRO A 137 6.74 -2.66 -1.80
CA PRO A 137 5.91 -1.67 -1.12
C PRO A 137 6.70 -0.41 -0.74
N PHE A 138 5.98 0.67 -0.38
CA PHE A 138 6.56 1.93 0.11
C PHE A 138 7.53 1.77 1.26
N ALA A 139 7.44 0.66 1.98
CA ALA A 139 8.29 0.31 3.13
C ALA A 139 9.78 0.12 2.76
N TYR A 140 10.10 -0.07 1.48
CA TYR A 140 11.48 -0.26 1.01
C TYR A 140 12.45 0.80 1.52
N ASP A 141 12.00 2.04 1.63
CA ASP A 141 12.82 3.21 1.95
C ASP A 141 12.76 3.60 3.43
N LYS A 142 12.10 2.77 4.27
CA LYS A 142 11.84 3.06 5.68
C LYS A 142 12.62 2.15 6.62
N GLN A 143 12.85 2.70 7.81
CA GLN A 143 13.25 1.89 8.97
C GLN A 143 12.00 1.51 9.78
N PRO A 144 12.03 0.43 10.59
CA PRO A 144 10.86 0.00 11.36
C PRO A 144 10.37 1.06 12.35
N GLU A 145 11.27 1.89 12.90
CA GLU A 145 10.96 3.00 13.80
C GLU A 145 10.27 4.18 13.12
N ASP A 146 10.48 4.35 11.81
CA ASP A 146 9.90 5.44 11.01
C ASP A 146 8.47 5.16 10.55
N LEU A 147 8.00 3.92 10.71
CA LEU A 147 6.64 3.54 10.34
C LEU A 147 5.62 4.13 11.31
N THR A 148 4.64 4.85 10.79
CA THR A 148 3.44 5.23 11.54
C THR A 148 2.58 4.02 11.88
N ALA A 149 1.64 4.16 12.81
CA ALA A 149 0.69 3.10 13.12
C ALA A 149 -0.16 2.71 11.90
N HIS A 150 -0.56 3.70 11.09
CA HIS A 150 -1.34 3.48 9.87
C HIS A 150 -0.53 2.72 8.80
N GLU A 151 0.74 3.05 8.62
CA GLU A 151 1.61 2.33 7.68
C GLU A 151 1.87 0.88 8.09
N ARG A 152 2.00 0.62 9.40
CA ARG A 152 2.09 -0.76 9.91
C ARG A 152 0.81 -1.54 9.63
N GLU A 153 -0.36 -0.91 9.80
CA GLU A 153 -1.65 -1.51 9.48
C GLU A 153 -1.77 -1.82 7.98
N LEU A 154 -1.35 -0.90 7.11
CA LEU A 154 -1.34 -1.12 5.65
C LEU A 154 -0.42 -2.26 5.23
N LEU A 155 0.76 -2.35 5.82
CA LEU A 155 1.71 -3.43 5.53
C LEU A 155 1.19 -4.80 6.01
N GLY A 156 0.42 -4.83 7.11
CA GLY A 156 -0.04 -6.08 7.69
C GLY A 156 1.13 -7.00 8.01
N GLU A 157 1.09 -8.25 7.54
CA GLU A 157 2.16 -9.22 7.76
C GLU A 157 3.52 -8.81 7.16
N PHE A 158 3.53 -7.96 6.13
CA PHE A 158 4.79 -7.47 5.56
C PHE A 158 5.58 -6.60 6.53
N ALA A 159 4.95 -6.05 7.58
CA ALA A 159 5.63 -5.30 8.61
C ALA A 159 6.61 -6.15 9.46
N GLU A 160 6.52 -7.48 9.37
CA GLU A 160 7.43 -8.40 10.06
C GLU A 160 8.76 -8.62 9.31
N HIS A 161 8.85 -8.16 8.06
CA HIS A 161 10.02 -8.35 7.19
C HIS A 161 11.06 -7.23 7.28
N PHE A 162 11.19 -6.58 8.43
CA PHE A 162 12.27 -5.63 8.66
C PHE A 162 13.44 -6.32 9.37
N GLY A 163 14.64 -6.17 8.81
CA GLY A 163 15.87 -6.61 9.45
C GLY A 163 16.31 -5.66 10.57
N ALA A 164 16.96 -6.16 11.58
CA ALA A 164 17.54 -5.34 12.64
C ALA A 164 18.63 -4.42 12.06
N GLY A 165 18.29 -3.15 11.83
CA GLY A 165 19.20 -2.14 11.27
C GLY A 165 19.42 -2.23 9.74
N SER A 166 18.66 -3.07 9.04
CA SER A 166 18.80 -3.28 7.58
C SER A 166 17.62 -2.75 6.76
N GLY A 167 16.58 -2.18 7.42
CA GLY A 167 15.38 -1.76 6.71
C GLY A 167 14.49 -2.92 6.27
N TYR A 168 13.70 -2.71 5.23
CA TYR A 168 12.75 -3.71 4.72
C TYR A 168 13.44 -4.77 3.85
N LEU A 169 13.34 -6.03 4.26
CA LEU A 169 13.96 -7.20 3.60
C LEU A 169 12.93 -8.12 2.91
N GLY A 170 11.65 -7.80 3.00
CA GLY A 170 10.60 -8.57 2.34
C GLY A 170 10.64 -8.51 0.81
N TRP A 171 9.68 -9.17 0.18
CA TRP A 171 9.50 -9.10 -1.26
C TRP A 171 9.25 -7.67 -1.71
N ARG A 172 9.95 -7.27 -2.76
CA ARG A 172 9.87 -5.94 -3.36
C ARG A 172 9.95 -6.01 -4.87
N ALA A 173 9.18 -5.16 -5.54
CA ALA A 173 9.15 -5.05 -6.99
C ALA A 173 9.53 -3.63 -7.41
N GLY A 174 10.32 -3.48 -8.46
CA GLY A 174 10.75 -2.17 -8.98
C GLY A 174 10.40 -1.99 -10.46
N ILE A 175 9.87 -0.81 -10.80
CA ILE A 175 9.57 -0.40 -12.17
C ILE A 175 10.32 0.89 -12.46
N GLU A 176 11.11 0.89 -13.54
CA GLU A 176 11.84 2.07 -14.02
C GLU A 176 10.89 3.12 -14.62
N PRO A 177 11.28 4.40 -14.73
CA PRO A 177 10.43 5.46 -15.28
C PRO A 177 9.93 5.21 -16.71
N ASN A 178 10.63 4.39 -17.47
CA ASN A 178 10.26 3.98 -18.83
C ASN A 178 9.28 2.81 -18.89
N GLY A 179 8.82 2.33 -17.71
CA GLY A 179 7.91 1.19 -17.60
C GLY A 179 8.61 -0.19 -17.56
N THR A 180 9.93 -0.26 -17.57
CA THR A 180 10.62 -1.56 -17.46
C THR A 180 10.51 -2.13 -16.05
N TRP A 181 9.97 -3.33 -15.90
CA TRP A 181 10.01 -4.07 -14.64
C TRP A 181 11.42 -4.57 -14.39
N SER A 182 12.13 -4.01 -13.42
CA SER A 182 13.56 -4.23 -13.23
C SER A 182 13.90 -5.31 -12.22
N PHE A 183 13.04 -5.52 -11.23
CA PHE A 183 13.24 -6.59 -10.25
C PHE A 183 11.96 -7.02 -9.53
N PHE A 184 11.99 -8.27 -9.04
CA PHE A 184 11.09 -8.79 -8.01
C PHE A 184 11.86 -9.81 -7.15
N ILE A 185 12.19 -9.42 -5.91
CA ILE A 185 13.20 -10.08 -5.09
C ILE A 185 12.88 -9.92 -3.60
N ALA A 186 13.33 -10.86 -2.76
CA ALA A 186 13.27 -10.79 -1.30
C ALA A 186 14.65 -11.07 -0.69
N GLY A 187 14.87 -10.60 0.53
CA GLY A 187 16.12 -10.77 1.29
C GLY A 187 17.15 -9.66 1.00
N ASP A 188 18.39 -9.88 1.43
CA ASP A 188 19.58 -9.05 1.21
C ASP A 188 20.43 -9.59 0.07
#